data_1fd280eadbb6fef227b6bed325f3a799
#
_entry.id   1fd280eadbb6fef227b6bed325f3a799
#
_cell.length_a   1.000
_cell.length_b   1.000
_cell.length_c   1.000
_cell.angle_alpha   90.00
_cell.angle_beta   90.00
_cell.angle_gamma   90.00
#
_symmetry.space_group_name_H-M   'P 1'
#
loop_
_entity.id
_entity.type
_entity.pdbx_description
1 polymer ?
#
loop_
_entity_poly.entity_id
_entity_poly.type
_entity_poly.pdbx_seq_one_letter_code
_entity_poly.pdbx_strand_id
1 'polypeptide(L)'
;MKRILFFAHSSKYTLGLPQGFRELNCPVFILRDLSRSSITDAIDNFRPDIMITMGWAYRRYSREYIEELTKRASKYKVKHVYWATEDPRWTEKCSFRCIETYKPNAVMTIHPGSVNKYRELGLPAEHLDFGCNPQFNKNEPPNSKYDYDVVLIGNGGREWKSYRKDSVQILLKPLVERGYNIAIWGKRWDHFNEELMGFKIPTHMIKGELPYEETNKVYNSARIILGLQNDHDMLTSRTFEVLGSGGFLLTVPTQSVTKLFTNNVHLSCASSPEDTVNLVNYFLKNTAARQEIARNGQREVYLKHTYKERARQILDFCNLVERN
;
A
#
# COMPACT_ATOMS: atom_id res chain seq x y z
N MET A 1 9.52 -13.58 -22.94
CA MET A 1 9.21 -12.42 -22.09
C MET A 1 7.71 -12.46 -21.78
N LYS A 2 7.29 -12.50 -20.51
CA LYS A 2 5.87 -12.65 -20.15
C LYS A 2 5.11 -11.32 -20.35
N ARG A 3 3.93 -11.39 -20.94
CA ARG A 3 3.01 -10.24 -21.15
C ARG A 3 2.04 -10.18 -20.00
N ILE A 4 1.93 -9.04 -19.35
CA ILE A 4 1.20 -8.86 -18.10
C ILE A 4 -0.07 -8.03 -18.31
N LEU A 5 -1.22 -8.58 -17.97
CA LEU A 5 -2.47 -7.85 -17.85
C LEU A 5 -2.67 -7.47 -16.38
N PHE A 6 -2.79 -6.19 -16.10
CA PHE A 6 -3.01 -5.68 -14.75
C PHE A 6 -4.35 -4.96 -14.66
N PHE A 7 -5.25 -5.45 -13.82
CA PHE A 7 -6.58 -4.88 -13.67
C PHE A 7 -6.66 -3.99 -12.42
N ALA A 8 -6.63 -2.68 -12.61
CA ALA A 8 -6.76 -1.70 -11.55
C ALA A 8 -7.21 -0.32 -12.07
N HIS A 9 -7.89 0.45 -11.22
CA HIS A 9 -8.41 1.78 -11.55
C HIS A 9 -7.62 2.91 -10.91
N SER A 10 -7.11 2.70 -9.70
CA SER A 10 -6.49 3.75 -8.89
C SER A 10 -5.04 3.98 -9.32
N SER A 11 -4.64 5.25 -9.44
CA SER A 11 -3.25 5.67 -9.69
C SER A 11 -2.26 5.04 -8.71
N LYS A 12 -2.64 4.89 -7.45
CA LYS A 12 -1.86 4.20 -6.43
C LYS A 12 -1.35 2.83 -6.89
N TYR A 13 -2.20 2.07 -7.57
CA TYR A 13 -1.86 0.72 -8.03
C TYR A 13 -1.26 0.71 -9.43
N THR A 14 -1.73 1.57 -10.32
CA THR A 14 -1.25 1.62 -11.72
C THR A 14 0.14 2.25 -11.84
N LEU A 15 0.55 3.09 -10.89
CA LEU A 15 1.91 3.62 -10.77
C LEU A 15 2.86 2.70 -9.96
N GLY A 16 2.34 1.64 -9.36
CA GLY A 16 3.09 0.70 -8.54
C GLY A 16 3.58 -0.52 -9.31
N LEU A 17 2.98 -1.67 -9.02
CA LEU A 17 3.40 -2.99 -9.53
C LEU A 17 3.53 -3.08 -11.07
N PRO A 18 2.66 -2.46 -11.90
CA PRO A 18 2.85 -2.42 -13.36
C PRO A 18 4.19 -1.86 -13.80
N GLN A 19 4.71 -0.84 -13.10
CA GLN A 19 6.01 -0.28 -13.41
C GLN A 19 7.14 -1.26 -13.10
N GLY A 20 7.02 -2.02 -11.99
CA GLY A 20 7.99 -3.08 -11.67
C GLY A 20 8.13 -4.13 -12.78
N PHE A 21 7.02 -4.55 -13.41
CA PHE A 21 7.06 -5.45 -14.55
C PHE A 21 7.72 -4.80 -15.78
N ARG A 22 7.45 -3.52 -16.06
CA ARG A 22 8.11 -2.81 -17.17
C ARG A 22 9.63 -2.72 -16.97
N GLU A 23 10.10 -2.52 -15.74
CA GLU A 23 11.53 -2.54 -15.41
C GLU A 23 12.18 -3.91 -15.57
N LEU A 24 11.39 -4.98 -15.64
CA LEU A 24 11.81 -6.34 -16.01
C LEU A 24 11.61 -6.61 -17.51
N ASN A 25 11.39 -5.57 -18.31
CA ASN A 25 11.10 -5.64 -19.73
C ASN A 25 9.84 -6.44 -20.10
N CYS A 26 8.90 -6.64 -19.17
CA CYS A 26 7.62 -7.27 -19.48
C CYS A 26 6.66 -6.23 -20.09
N PRO A 27 6.05 -6.50 -21.26
CA PRO A 27 4.95 -5.68 -21.77
C PRO A 27 3.77 -5.72 -20.78
N VAL A 28 3.21 -4.54 -20.47
CA VAL A 28 2.12 -4.41 -19.48
C VAL A 28 0.94 -3.68 -20.09
N PHE A 29 -0.21 -4.32 -20.11
CA PHE A 29 -1.51 -3.71 -20.40
C PHE A 29 -2.25 -3.42 -19.08
N ILE A 30 -2.70 -2.18 -18.89
CA ILE A 30 -3.49 -1.79 -17.72
C ILE A 30 -4.96 -1.73 -18.14
N LEU A 31 -5.74 -2.71 -17.69
CA LEU A 31 -7.19 -2.74 -17.86
C LEU A 31 -7.85 -1.86 -16.80
N ARG A 32 -8.54 -0.80 -17.22
CA ARG A 32 -9.16 0.16 -16.30
C ARG A 32 -10.67 0.01 -16.20
N ASP A 33 -11.29 -0.60 -17.18
CA ASP A 33 -12.72 -0.88 -17.23
C ASP A 33 -12.98 -2.27 -17.86
N LEU A 34 -14.19 -2.79 -17.70
CA LEU A 34 -14.63 -4.09 -18.24
C LEU A 34 -15.68 -3.93 -19.35
N SER A 35 -15.58 -2.90 -20.21
CA SER A 35 -16.33 -2.89 -21.43
C SER A 35 -15.93 -4.05 -22.37
N ARG A 36 -16.82 -4.46 -23.27
CA ARG A 36 -16.50 -5.56 -24.22
C ARG A 36 -15.29 -5.24 -25.08
N SER A 37 -15.14 -3.99 -25.53
CA SER A 37 -13.98 -3.53 -26.28
C SER A 37 -12.71 -3.64 -25.45
N SER A 38 -12.71 -3.12 -24.23
CA SER A 38 -11.55 -3.17 -23.32
C SER A 38 -11.12 -4.61 -22.99
N ILE A 39 -12.09 -5.54 -22.79
CA ILE A 39 -11.79 -6.96 -22.58
C ILE A 39 -11.18 -7.57 -23.85
N THR A 40 -11.71 -7.24 -25.04
CA THR A 40 -11.16 -7.69 -26.32
C THR A 40 -9.73 -7.21 -26.50
N ASP A 41 -9.45 -5.94 -26.27
CA ASP A 41 -8.09 -5.40 -26.38
C ASP A 41 -7.14 -6.04 -25.39
N ALA A 42 -7.59 -6.24 -24.14
CA ALA A 42 -6.78 -6.80 -23.08
C ALA A 42 -6.47 -8.30 -23.25
N ILE A 43 -7.41 -9.08 -23.78
CA ILE A 43 -7.27 -10.54 -23.87
C ILE A 43 -6.99 -10.97 -25.30
N ASP A 44 -7.84 -10.58 -26.28
CA ASP A 44 -7.73 -11.12 -27.64
C ASP A 44 -6.63 -10.45 -28.46
N ASN A 45 -6.40 -9.14 -28.27
CA ASN A 45 -5.36 -8.40 -29.01
C ASN A 45 -4.03 -8.42 -28.27
N PHE A 46 -4.02 -8.10 -26.97
CA PHE A 46 -2.78 -8.06 -26.20
C PHE A 46 -2.24 -9.47 -25.87
N ARG A 47 -3.08 -10.51 -25.72
CA ARG A 47 -2.66 -11.90 -25.44
C ARG A 47 -1.73 -12.01 -24.22
N PRO A 48 -2.20 -11.70 -23.02
CA PRO A 48 -1.37 -11.77 -21.82
C PRO A 48 -1.01 -13.21 -21.46
N ASP A 49 0.17 -13.41 -20.87
CA ASP A 49 0.55 -14.68 -20.21
C ASP A 49 0.06 -14.73 -18.77
N ILE A 50 0.07 -13.59 -18.10
CA ILE A 50 -0.33 -13.47 -16.69
C ILE A 50 -1.33 -12.31 -16.56
N MET A 51 -2.44 -12.56 -15.87
CA MET A 51 -3.41 -11.55 -15.45
C MET A 51 -3.33 -11.37 -13.94
N ILE A 52 -3.24 -10.12 -13.49
CA ILE A 52 -3.22 -9.77 -12.07
C ILE A 52 -4.47 -8.94 -11.76
N THR A 53 -5.26 -9.43 -10.81
CA THR A 53 -6.40 -8.69 -10.24
C THR A 53 -6.16 -8.41 -8.76
N MET A 54 -6.85 -7.43 -8.19
CA MET A 54 -6.65 -7.04 -6.81
C MET A 54 -7.86 -6.35 -6.18
N GLY A 55 -7.94 -6.39 -4.86
CA GLY A 55 -8.84 -5.60 -4.02
C GLY A 55 -10.32 -5.69 -4.43
N TRP A 56 -11.03 -4.59 -4.25
CA TRP A 56 -12.49 -4.49 -4.43
C TRP A 56 -12.97 -4.25 -5.87
N ALA A 57 -12.16 -4.53 -6.88
CA ALA A 57 -12.50 -4.22 -8.27
C ALA A 57 -13.85 -4.85 -8.71
N TYR A 58 -14.16 -6.06 -8.18
CA TYR A 58 -15.42 -6.75 -8.49
C TYR A 58 -16.70 -5.97 -8.13
N ARG A 59 -16.64 -5.07 -7.14
CA ARG A 59 -17.82 -4.29 -6.73
C ARG A 59 -18.27 -3.23 -7.73
N ARG A 60 -17.41 -2.90 -8.68
CA ARG A 60 -17.67 -1.86 -9.70
C ARG A 60 -18.29 -2.41 -10.97
N TYR A 61 -18.27 -3.73 -11.15
CA TYR A 61 -18.70 -4.37 -12.38
C TYR A 61 -19.72 -5.45 -12.11
N SER A 62 -20.61 -5.67 -13.09
CA SER A 62 -21.54 -6.80 -13.02
C SER A 62 -20.76 -8.12 -13.07
N ARG A 63 -21.32 -9.13 -12.47
CA ARG A 63 -20.75 -10.48 -12.47
C ARG A 63 -20.52 -11.00 -13.90
N GLU A 64 -21.41 -10.67 -14.83
CA GLU A 64 -21.33 -11.04 -16.25
C GLU A 64 -20.00 -10.58 -16.89
N TYR A 65 -19.59 -9.31 -16.69
CA TYR A 65 -18.33 -8.81 -17.26
C TYR A 65 -17.09 -9.49 -16.66
N ILE A 66 -17.15 -9.81 -15.38
CA ILE A 66 -16.05 -10.51 -14.71
C ILE A 66 -15.95 -11.95 -15.23
N GLU A 67 -17.08 -12.63 -15.39
CA GLU A 67 -17.14 -13.98 -15.95
C GLU A 67 -16.69 -13.99 -17.42
N GLU A 68 -17.03 -12.98 -18.22
CA GLU A 68 -16.53 -12.84 -19.60
C GLU A 68 -15.01 -12.69 -19.61
N LEU A 69 -14.44 -11.80 -18.79
CA LEU A 69 -13.00 -11.60 -18.67
C LEU A 69 -12.30 -12.93 -18.30
N THR A 70 -12.77 -13.60 -17.25
CA THR A 70 -12.14 -14.83 -16.75
C THR A 70 -12.30 -16.00 -17.72
N LYS A 71 -13.44 -16.12 -18.38
CA LYS A 71 -13.69 -17.14 -19.41
C LYS A 71 -12.75 -16.96 -20.63
N ARG A 72 -12.60 -15.71 -21.10
CA ARG A 72 -11.66 -15.43 -22.22
C ARG A 72 -10.21 -15.65 -21.80
N ALA A 73 -9.82 -15.22 -20.59
CA ALA A 73 -8.48 -15.47 -20.05
C ALA A 73 -8.19 -16.98 -19.99
N SER A 74 -9.14 -17.78 -19.49
CA SER A 74 -9.02 -19.25 -19.43
C SER A 74 -8.89 -19.89 -20.81
N LYS A 75 -9.63 -19.43 -21.83
CA LYS A 75 -9.52 -19.90 -23.21
C LYS A 75 -8.10 -19.80 -23.78
N TYR A 76 -7.39 -18.75 -23.41
CA TYR A 76 -5.99 -18.51 -23.83
C TYR A 76 -4.97 -19.02 -22.81
N LYS A 77 -5.41 -19.76 -21.79
CA LYS A 77 -4.54 -20.30 -20.74
C LYS A 77 -3.75 -19.21 -20.00
N VAL A 78 -4.35 -18.02 -19.88
CA VAL A 78 -3.76 -16.91 -19.13
C VAL A 78 -3.70 -17.30 -17.65
N LYS A 79 -2.52 -17.22 -17.02
CA LYS A 79 -2.37 -17.48 -15.59
C LYS A 79 -2.93 -16.31 -14.80
N HIS A 80 -3.93 -16.55 -13.98
CA HIS A 80 -4.57 -15.52 -13.16
C HIS A 80 -4.06 -15.56 -11.74
N VAL A 81 -3.43 -14.48 -11.29
CA VAL A 81 -2.98 -14.23 -9.93
C VAL A 81 -3.86 -13.16 -9.27
N TYR A 82 -4.45 -13.48 -8.13
CA TYR A 82 -5.15 -12.50 -7.31
C TYR A 82 -4.21 -11.97 -6.23
N TRP A 83 -4.00 -10.65 -6.17
CA TRP A 83 -3.25 -9.99 -5.11
C TRP A 83 -4.20 -9.49 -4.02
N ALA A 84 -4.25 -10.18 -2.88
CA ALA A 84 -5.11 -9.90 -1.74
C ALA A 84 -4.59 -8.74 -0.89
N THR A 85 -4.82 -7.51 -1.36
CA THR A 85 -4.34 -6.26 -0.74
C THR A 85 -5.22 -5.77 0.42
N GLU A 86 -6.29 -6.48 0.73
CA GLU A 86 -7.25 -6.13 1.79
C GLU A 86 -7.14 -7.03 3.04
N ASP A 87 -6.22 -8.01 3.00
CA ASP A 87 -5.93 -8.89 4.13
C ASP A 87 -5.21 -8.15 5.27
N PRO A 88 -5.35 -8.64 6.50
CA PRO A 88 -6.25 -9.73 6.96
C PRO A 88 -7.66 -9.25 7.25
N ARG A 89 -7.88 -7.93 7.30
CA ARG A 89 -9.11 -7.30 7.81
C ARG A 89 -10.35 -7.67 6.99
N TRP A 90 -10.19 -7.81 5.68
CA TRP A 90 -11.28 -8.03 4.74
C TRP A 90 -11.15 -9.34 3.98
N THR A 91 -10.38 -10.30 4.50
CA THR A 91 -10.18 -11.61 3.85
C THR A 91 -11.51 -12.26 3.48
N GLU A 92 -12.40 -12.48 4.44
CA GLU A 92 -13.69 -13.13 4.21
C GLU A 92 -14.64 -12.30 3.36
N LYS A 93 -14.76 -11.00 3.66
CA LYS A 93 -15.73 -10.11 3.00
C LYS A 93 -15.27 -9.59 1.64
N CYS A 94 -13.99 -9.66 1.34
CA CYS A 94 -13.42 -9.19 0.09
C CYS A 94 -12.65 -10.29 -0.65
N SER A 95 -11.54 -10.76 -0.08
CA SER A 95 -10.63 -11.66 -0.78
C SER A 95 -11.28 -12.98 -1.17
N PHE A 96 -12.04 -13.62 -0.28
CA PHE A 96 -12.74 -14.87 -0.60
C PHE A 96 -13.82 -14.65 -1.68
N ARG A 97 -14.55 -13.55 -1.63
CA ARG A 97 -15.52 -13.22 -2.69
C ARG A 97 -14.86 -12.94 -4.03
N CYS A 98 -13.68 -12.32 -4.01
CA CYS A 98 -12.88 -12.17 -5.23
C CYS A 98 -12.48 -13.53 -5.79
N ILE A 99 -12.03 -14.46 -4.95
CA ILE A 99 -11.65 -15.81 -5.35
C ILE A 99 -12.84 -16.55 -5.96
N GLU A 100 -14.00 -16.52 -5.32
CA GLU A 100 -15.22 -17.12 -5.83
C GLU A 100 -15.64 -16.57 -7.20
N THR A 101 -15.48 -15.24 -7.38
CA THR A 101 -15.91 -14.54 -8.58
C THR A 101 -14.90 -14.66 -9.72
N TYR A 102 -13.62 -14.44 -9.42
CA TYR A 102 -12.55 -14.44 -10.43
C TYR A 102 -11.94 -15.80 -10.70
N LYS A 103 -12.06 -16.76 -9.77
CA LYS A 103 -11.45 -18.10 -9.85
C LYS A 103 -9.99 -18.06 -10.26
N PRO A 104 -9.12 -17.36 -9.52
CA PRO A 104 -7.70 -17.23 -9.86
C PRO A 104 -7.00 -18.60 -9.76
N ASN A 105 -5.86 -18.73 -10.47
CA ASN A 105 -5.00 -19.92 -10.38
C ASN A 105 -4.10 -19.88 -9.14
N ALA A 106 -3.82 -18.68 -8.60
CA ALA A 106 -2.94 -18.49 -7.47
C ALA A 106 -3.26 -17.19 -6.72
N VAL A 107 -2.84 -17.08 -5.47
CA VAL A 107 -3.05 -15.91 -4.62
C VAL A 107 -1.72 -15.42 -4.07
N MET A 108 -1.50 -14.11 -4.16
CA MET A 108 -0.47 -13.41 -3.40
C MET A 108 -1.17 -12.56 -2.33
N THR A 109 -0.70 -12.57 -1.08
CA THR A 109 -1.32 -11.81 0.00
C THR A 109 -0.30 -10.90 0.70
N ILE A 110 -0.74 -9.71 1.11
CA ILE A 110 0.08 -8.78 1.90
C ILE A 110 0.23 -9.20 3.37
N HIS A 111 -0.47 -10.24 3.80
CA HIS A 111 -0.47 -10.71 5.19
C HIS A 111 0.05 -12.15 5.29
N PRO A 112 1.24 -12.38 5.88
CA PRO A 112 1.84 -13.72 5.96
C PRO A 112 0.92 -14.77 6.59
N GLY A 113 0.19 -14.41 7.65
CA GLY A 113 -0.75 -15.29 8.34
C GLY A 113 -1.96 -15.71 7.50
N SER A 114 -2.25 -15.02 6.39
CA SER A 114 -3.35 -15.38 5.48
C SER A 114 -2.95 -16.41 4.41
N VAL A 115 -1.66 -16.69 4.22
CA VAL A 115 -1.19 -17.62 3.19
C VAL A 115 -1.81 -19.01 3.34
N ASN A 116 -1.81 -19.55 4.55
CA ASN A 116 -2.36 -20.88 4.79
C ASN A 116 -3.87 -20.96 4.55
N LYS A 117 -4.62 -19.89 4.82
CA LYS A 117 -6.06 -19.86 4.52
C LYS A 117 -6.37 -20.08 3.04
N TYR A 118 -5.53 -19.56 2.14
CA TYR A 118 -5.68 -19.78 0.70
C TYR A 118 -5.24 -21.17 0.27
N ARG A 119 -4.18 -21.70 0.88
CA ARG A 119 -3.72 -23.07 0.63
C ARG A 119 -4.76 -24.12 1.07
N GLU A 120 -5.45 -23.88 2.18
CA GLU A 120 -6.58 -24.70 2.65
C GLU A 120 -7.77 -24.68 1.67
N LEU A 121 -7.91 -23.63 0.86
CA LEU A 121 -8.87 -23.58 -0.26
C LEU A 121 -8.36 -24.29 -1.53
N GLY A 122 -7.20 -24.94 -1.49
CA GLY A 122 -6.59 -25.61 -2.63
C GLY A 122 -5.89 -24.69 -3.62
N LEU A 123 -5.62 -23.42 -3.24
CA LEU A 123 -4.96 -22.44 -4.10
C LEU A 123 -3.48 -22.30 -3.71
N PRO A 124 -2.55 -22.39 -4.68
CA PRO A 124 -1.19 -21.97 -4.46
C PRO A 124 -1.18 -20.53 -3.95
N ALA A 125 -0.48 -20.27 -2.84
CA ALA A 125 -0.43 -18.94 -2.26
C ALA A 125 0.92 -18.62 -1.63
N GLU A 126 1.34 -17.35 -1.76
CA GLU A 126 2.54 -16.79 -1.13
C GLU A 126 2.31 -15.39 -0.60
N HIS A 127 3.22 -14.95 0.28
CA HIS A 127 3.26 -13.59 0.80
C HIS A 127 3.89 -12.64 -0.22
N LEU A 128 3.27 -11.47 -0.41
CA LEU A 128 3.78 -10.40 -1.27
C LEU A 128 3.48 -9.03 -0.66
N ASP A 129 4.47 -8.38 -0.09
CA ASP A 129 4.37 -7.02 0.41
C ASP A 129 4.08 -5.99 -0.70
N PHE A 130 3.65 -4.80 -0.30
CA PHE A 130 3.76 -3.62 -1.15
C PHE A 130 5.24 -3.30 -1.45
N GLY A 131 5.46 -2.29 -2.27
CA GLY A 131 6.78 -1.77 -2.61
C GLY A 131 6.72 -0.27 -2.88
N CYS A 132 7.87 0.31 -3.19
CA CYS A 132 7.95 1.65 -3.76
C CYS A 132 8.24 1.60 -5.28
N ASN A 133 7.87 2.67 -5.97
CA ASN A 133 8.27 2.91 -7.35
C ASN A 133 9.30 4.04 -7.38
N PRO A 134 10.61 3.77 -7.61
CA PRO A 134 11.65 4.79 -7.61
C PRO A 134 11.49 5.90 -8.67
N GLN A 135 10.68 5.66 -9.70
CA GLN A 135 10.38 6.70 -10.71
C GLN A 135 9.34 7.70 -10.19
N PHE A 136 8.48 7.28 -9.27
CA PHE A 136 7.45 8.10 -8.64
C PHE A 136 7.83 8.52 -7.22
N ASN A 137 8.18 7.56 -6.35
CA ASN A 137 8.64 7.80 -4.98
C ASN A 137 10.13 8.16 -4.99
N LYS A 138 10.44 9.43 -5.09
CA LYS A 138 11.81 9.95 -5.23
C LYS A 138 11.96 11.30 -4.57
N ASN A 139 13.19 11.72 -4.39
CA ASN A 139 13.49 13.07 -3.90
C ASN A 139 13.01 14.12 -4.92
N GLU A 140 12.28 15.11 -4.43
CA GLU A 140 11.83 16.29 -5.16
C GLU A 140 12.07 17.55 -4.31
N PRO A 141 12.21 18.73 -4.93
CA PRO A 141 12.30 19.98 -4.19
C PRO A 141 11.08 20.17 -3.29
N PRO A 142 11.26 20.64 -2.05
CA PRO A 142 10.15 20.96 -1.15
C PRO A 142 9.20 21.99 -1.77
N ASN A 143 7.91 21.81 -1.52
CA ASN A 143 6.84 22.73 -1.94
C ASN A 143 6.25 23.41 -0.71
N SER A 144 6.30 24.74 -0.65
CA SER A 144 5.81 25.53 0.48
C SER A 144 4.33 25.31 0.83
N LYS A 145 3.52 24.88 -0.14
CA LYS A 145 2.12 24.48 0.10
C LYS A 145 2.01 23.35 1.12
N TYR A 146 3.02 22.50 1.25
CA TYR A 146 3.05 21.31 2.09
C TYR A 146 4.08 21.41 3.24
N ASP A 147 4.49 22.61 3.60
CA ASP A 147 5.42 22.85 4.71
C ASP A 147 4.71 22.72 6.07
N TYR A 148 4.67 21.48 6.57
CA TYR A 148 4.12 21.12 7.86
C TYR A 148 5.17 20.42 8.73
N ASP A 149 5.04 20.60 10.05
CA ASP A 149 5.90 19.86 10.99
C ASP A 149 5.61 18.37 10.93
N VAL A 150 4.32 18.03 10.92
CA VAL A 150 3.85 16.64 10.91
C VAL A 150 2.74 16.44 9.88
N VAL A 151 2.81 15.38 9.12
CA VAL A 151 1.73 15.01 8.19
C VAL A 151 1.27 13.58 8.40
N LEU A 152 0.00 13.37 8.12
CA LEU A 152 -0.62 12.05 8.03
C LEU A 152 -1.38 11.93 6.72
N ILE A 153 -1.01 10.98 5.87
CA ILE A 153 -1.78 10.66 4.68
C ILE A 153 -2.36 9.25 4.84
N GLY A 154 -3.68 9.16 4.93
CA GLY A 154 -4.38 7.88 5.07
C GLY A 154 -5.84 8.10 5.41
N ASN A 155 -6.67 7.10 5.15
CA ASN A 155 -8.10 7.22 5.42
C ASN A 155 -8.38 7.11 6.92
N GLY A 156 -9.27 7.93 7.43
CA GLY A 156 -9.93 7.73 8.71
C GLY A 156 -10.94 6.58 8.66
N GLY A 157 -11.74 6.39 9.69
CA GLY A 157 -12.75 5.34 9.71
C GLY A 157 -13.80 5.55 10.79
N ARG A 158 -14.97 4.95 10.61
CA ARG A 158 -16.03 4.88 11.64
C ARG A 158 -15.76 3.78 12.67
N GLU A 159 -15.19 2.67 12.22
CA GLU A 159 -14.89 1.51 13.04
C GLU A 159 -13.37 1.31 13.14
N TRP A 160 -12.85 1.55 14.32
CA TRP A 160 -11.43 1.42 14.63
C TRP A 160 -11.19 0.07 15.35
N LYS A 161 -11.49 -1.04 14.65
CA LYS A 161 -11.42 -2.41 15.20
C LYS A 161 -10.10 -3.15 14.95
N SER A 162 -9.09 -2.44 14.41
CA SER A 162 -7.78 -3.02 14.11
C SER A 162 -6.69 -2.30 14.89
N TYR A 163 -5.48 -2.80 14.84
CA TYR A 163 -4.30 -2.16 15.39
C TYR A 163 -4.10 -0.71 14.92
N ARG A 164 -4.81 -0.30 13.86
CA ARG A 164 -4.85 1.10 13.43
C ARG A 164 -5.37 2.05 14.50
N LYS A 165 -6.30 1.60 15.38
CA LYS A 165 -6.73 2.38 16.55
C LYS A 165 -5.55 2.68 17.46
N ASP A 166 -4.77 1.67 17.79
CA ASP A 166 -3.60 1.81 18.67
C ASP A 166 -2.54 2.70 18.02
N SER A 167 -2.29 2.53 16.71
CA SER A 167 -1.41 3.43 15.97
C SER A 167 -1.84 4.90 16.03
N VAL A 168 -3.15 5.18 15.97
CA VAL A 168 -3.68 6.55 16.09
C VAL A 168 -3.55 7.07 17.53
N GLN A 169 -3.81 6.23 18.52
CA GLN A 169 -3.65 6.59 19.94
C GLN A 169 -2.19 6.91 20.29
N ILE A 170 -1.26 6.13 19.75
CA ILE A 170 0.17 6.32 20.00
C ILE A 170 0.71 7.52 19.22
N LEU A 171 0.44 7.60 17.91
CA LEU A 171 1.13 8.55 17.04
C LEU A 171 0.40 9.88 16.85
N LEU A 172 -0.92 9.87 16.66
CA LEU A 172 -1.65 11.08 16.28
C LEU A 172 -2.22 11.83 17.50
N LYS A 173 -2.91 11.14 18.38
CA LYS A 173 -3.59 11.74 19.53
C LYS A 173 -2.69 12.67 20.33
N PRO A 174 -1.49 12.26 20.81
CA PRO A 174 -0.67 13.10 21.68
C PRO A 174 -0.20 14.38 21.02
N LEU A 175 -0.07 14.38 19.68
CA LEU A 175 0.34 15.55 18.92
C LEU A 175 -0.84 16.51 18.69
N VAL A 176 -2.03 15.98 18.41
CA VAL A 176 -3.26 16.77 18.27
C VAL A 176 -3.59 17.49 19.58
N GLU A 177 -3.57 16.78 20.70
CA GLU A 177 -3.86 17.34 22.01
C GLU A 177 -2.87 18.44 22.47
N ARG A 178 -1.64 18.40 21.95
CA ARG A 178 -0.60 19.41 22.23
C ARG A 178 -0.51 20.53 21.18
N GLY A 179 -1.40 20.52 20.18
CA GLY A 179 -1.49 21.59 19.19
C GLY A 179 -0.32 21.70 18.22
N TYR A 180 0.33 20.57 17.87
CA TYR A 180 1.36 20.55 16.81
C TYR A 180 0.80 21.03 15.48
N ASN A 181 1.66 21.59 14.62
CA ASN A 181 1.31 21.95 13.24
C ASN A 181 1.17 20.69 12.37
N ILE A 182 -0.05 20.15 12.32
CA ILE A 182 -0.38 18.87 11.65
C ILE A 182 -1.29 19.10 10.46
N ALA A 183 -1.01 18.38 9.34
CA ALA A 183 -1.95 18.25 8.24
C ALA A 183 -2.33 16.76 8.03
N ILE A 184 -3.63 16.52 7.92
CA ILE A 184 -4.21 15.18 7.77
C ILE A 184 -4.97 15.10 6.46
N TRP A 185 -4.53 14.23 5.54
CA TRP A 185 -5.22 13.94 4.29
C TRP A 185 -5.80 12.52 4.26
N GLY A 186 -6.98 12.41 3.66
CA GLY A 186 -7.66 11.15 3.40
C GLY A 186 -9.16 11.24 3.61
N LYS A 187 -9.85 10.21 3.18
CA LYS A 187 -11.32 10.09 3.33
C LYS A 187 -11.71 9.81 4.78
N ARG A 188 -12.93 10.20 5.16
CA ARG A 188 -13.60 9.79 6.42
C ARG A 188 -12.95 10.30 7.70
N TRP A 189 -12.14 11.34 7.67
CA TRP A 189 -11.70 12.06 8.87
C TRP A 189 -12.79 12.99 9.42
N ASP A 190 -13.71 13.43 8.58
CA ASP A 190 -14.95 14.14 8.89
C ASP A 190 -15.95 13.29 9.70
N HIS A 191 -15.79 11.97 9.66
CA HIS A 191 -16.55 11.00 10.44
C HIS A 191 -15.73 10.36 11.57
N PHE A 192 -14.73 11.07 12.05
CA PHE A 192 -13.90 10.62 13.17
C PHE A 192 -14.76 10.47 14.43
N ASN A 193 -14.75 9.28 15.02
CA ASN A 193 -15.55 9.00 16.21
C ASN A 193 -14.78 9.48 17.45
N GLU A 194 -15.06 10.70 17.89
CA GLU A 194 -14.41 11.36 19.03
C GLU A 194 -14.63 10.57 20.32
N GLU A 195 -15.84 10.07 20.55
CA GLU A 195 -16.18 9.28 21.75
C GLU A 195 -15.38 7.98 21.81
N LEU A 196 -15.34 7.21 20.71
CA LEU A 196 -14.59 5.96 20.63
C LEU A 196 -13.07 6.18 20.77
N MET A 197 -12.57 7.30 20.26
CA MET A 197 -11.14 7.59 20.22
C MET A 197 -10.66 8.40 21.42
N GLY A 198 -11.58 9.01 22.16
CA GLY A 198 -11.28 9.77 23.36
C GLY A 198 -10.52 11.09 23.11
N PHE A 199 -10.60 11.65 21.90
CA PHE A 199 -10.07 12.97 21.54
C PHE A 199 -10.72 13.52 20.28
N LYS A 200 -10.59 14.83 20.08
CA LYS A 200 -11.12 15.57 18.94
C LYS A 200 -10.00 16.02 18.01
N ILE A 201 -10.20 15.88 16.70
CA ILE A 201 -9.30 16.45 15.71
C ILE A 201 -9.85 17.81 15.27
N PRO A 202 -9.12 18.92 15.48
CA PRO A 202 -9.52 20.24 15.00
C PRO A 202 -9.72 20.23 13.47
N THR A 203 -10.79 20.84 12.98
CA THR A 203 -11.16 20.83 11.56
C THR A 203 -10.08 21.41 10.65
N HIS A 204 -9.32 22.41 11.14
CA HIS A 204 -8.24 23.03 10.37
C HIS A 204 -7.07 22.06 10.07
N MET A 205 -6.92 20.98 10.84
CA MET A 205 -5.92 19.93 10.59
C MET A 205 -6.37 18.97 9.47
N ILE A 206 -7.67 18.84 9.21
CA ILE A 206 -8.23 17.95 8.20
C ILE A 206 -8.24 18.68 6.85
N LYS A 207 -7.46 18.17 5.90
CA LYS A 207 -7.25 18.78 4.58
C LYS A 207 -8.06 18.13 3.45
N GLY A 208 -8.90 17.13 3.77
CA GLY A 208 -9.67 16.39 2.77
C GLY A 208 -8.85 15.34 2.01
N GLU A 209 -9.26 15.04 0.79
CA GLU A 209 -8.57 14.06 -0.05
C GLU A 209 -7.33 14.68 -0.72
N LEU A 210 -6.29 13.89 -0.85
CA LEU A 210 -5.09 14.24 -1.61
C LEU A 210 -5.02 13.33 -2.85
N PRO A 211 -4.90 13.88 -4.07
CA PRO A 211 -4.57 13.09 -5.25
C PRO A 211 -3.29 12.27 -5.02
N TYR A 212 -3.27 11.03 -5.47
CA TYR A 212 -2.13 10.16 -5.22
C TYR A 212 -0.82 10.73 -5.81
N GLU A 213 -0.93 11.39 -6.94
CA GLU A 213 0.15 12.05 -7.67
C GLU A 213 0.82 13.19 -6.86
N GLU A 214 0.11 13.77 -5.88
CA GLU A 214 0.63 14.80 -5.00
C GLU A 214 1.34 14.23 -3.75
N THR A 215 1.19 12.93 -3.46
CA THR A 215 1.71 12.34 -2.21
C THR A 215 3.22 12.47 -2.09
N ASN A 216 3.96 12.29 -3.20
CA ASN A 216 5.41 12.41 -3.21
C ASN A 216 5.88 13.82 -2.84
N LYS A 217 5.19 14.86 -3.32
CA LYS A 217 5.48 16.25 -2.96
C LYS A 217 5.28 16.52 -1.46
N VAL A 218 4.21 15.95 -0.88
CA VAL A 218 3.96 16.08 0.57
C VAL A 218 5.07 15.40 1.37
N TYR A 219 5.49 14.18 0.98
CA TYR A 219 6.56 13.46 1.68
C TYR A 219 7.91 14.17 1.61
N ASN A 220 8.19 14.89 0.53
CA ASN A 220 9.42 15.69 0.37
C ASN A 220 9.37 17.03 1.07
N SER A 221 8.19 17.53 1.46
CA SER A 221 8.02 18.88 2.02
C SER A 221 7.81 18.87 3.53
N ALA A 222 7.12 17.86 4.05
CA ALA A 222 6.87 17.74 5.48
C ALA A 222 8.10 17.28 6.24
N ARG A 223 8.22 17.70 7.50
CA ARG A 223 9.36 17.32 8.34
C ARG A 223 9.25 15.89 8.86
N ILE A 224 8.07 15.49 9.32
CA ILE A 224 7.80 14.15 9.88
C ILE A 224 6.51 13.61 9.27
N ILE A 225 6.57 12.38 8.77
CA ILE A 225 5.40 11.67 8.24
C ILE A 225 4.99 10.57 9.21
N LEU A 226 3.73 10.57 9.65
CA LEU A 226 3.18 9.51 10.50
C LEU A 226 2.75 8.33 9.65
N GLY A 227 3.29 7.15 9.96
CA GLY A 227 2.97 5.87 9.32
C GLY A 227 2.08 5.00 10.19
N LEU A 228 0.75 5.12 10.04
CA LEU A 228 -0.16 4.23 10.76
C LEU A 228 -0.08 2.81 10.23
N GLN A 229 0.06 1.84 11.12
CA GLN A 229 -0.04 0.41 10.78
C GLN A 229 -1.45 -0.10 11.07
N ASN A 230 -1.89 -1.10 10.33
CA ASN A 230 -3.24 -1.66 10.44
C ASN A 230 -3.24 -3.01 11.18
N ASP A 231 -2.09 -3.65 11.26
CA ASP A 231 -1.88 -4.97 11.82
C ASP A 231 -0.43 -5.14 12.30
N HIS A 232 -0.15 -6.17 13.10
CA HIS A 232 1.20 -6.48 13.59
C HIS A 232 2.07 -7.16 12.53
N ASP A 233 1.44 -7.96 11.65
CA ASP A 233 2.11 -8.87 10.73
C ASP A 233 2.09 -8.41 9.27
N MET A 234 1.65 -7.17 9.01
CA MET A 234 1.68 -6.58 7.68
C MET A 234 2.13 -5.12 7.71
N LEU A 235 2.73 -4.69 6.62
CA LEU A 235 3.10 -3.29 6.39
C LEU A 235 2.09 -2.60 5.48
N THR A 236 1.75 -1.36 5.82
CA THR A 236 0.97 -0.54 4.91
C THR A 236 1.83 -0.05 3.74
N SER A 237 1.25 0.12 2.55
CA SER A 237 1.97 0.66 1.39
C SER A 237 2.67 1.98 1.68
N ARG A 238 2.11 2.75 2.62
CA ARG A 238 2.64 4.04 3.06
C ARG A 238 4.07 3.95 3.56
N THR A 239 4.42 2.87 4.25
CA THR A 239 5.79 2.64 4.73
C THR A 239 6.78 2.70 3.58
N PHE A 240 6.53 1.95 2.51
CA PHE A 240 7.41 1.91 1.34
C PHE A 240 7.38 3.21 0.53
N GLU A 241 6.21 3.83 0.40
CA GLU A 241 6.04 5.09 -0.34
C GLU A 241 6.80 6.24 0.32
N VAL A 242 6.68 6.41 1.64
CA VAL A 242 7.36 7.48 2.39
C VAL A 242 8.88 7.29 2.34
N LEU A 243 9.35 6.08 2.67
CA LEU A 243 10.78 5.79 2.64
C LEU A 243 11.34 5.95 1.21
N GLY A 244 10.64 5.45 0.19
CA GLY A 244 11.04 5.61 -1.21
C GLY A 244 11.12 7.07 -1.65
N SER A 245 10.28 7.94 -1.10
CA SER A 245 10.30 9.38 -1.37
C SER A 245 11.41 10.13 -0.62
N GLY A 246 12.18 9.47 0.24
CA GLY A 246 13.17 10.12 1.10
C GLY A 246 12.56 10.90 2.26
N GLY A 247 11.30 10.63 2.61
CA GLY A 247 10.62 11.21 3.75
C GLY A 247 11.02 10.55 5.08
N PHE A 248 11.03 11.32 6.16
CA PHE A 248 11.26 10.78 7.50
C PHE A 248 9.97 10.16 8.04
N LEU A 249 9.97 8.85 8.23
CA LEU A 249 8.83 8.08 8.72
C LEU A 249 8.91 7.87 10.23
N LEU A 250 7.88 8.30 10.96
CA LEU A 250 7.61 7.93 12.34
C LEU A 250 6.44 6.95 12.38
N THR A 251 6.64 5.75 12.91
CA THR A 251 5.64 4.68 12.94
C THR A 251 5.61 3.96 14.28
N VAL A 252 4.83 2.89 14.41
CA VAL A 252 4.80 2.00 15.58
C VAL A 252 5.64 0.75 15.33
N PRO A 253 6.29 0.17 16.36
CA PRO A 253 7.20 -0.98 16.21
C PRO A 253 6.42 -2.31 16.12
N THR A 254 5.68 -2.52 15.02
CA THR A 254 5.04 -3.82 14.77
C THR A 254 6.10 -4.87 14.38
N GLN A 255 5.75 -6.15 14.51
CA GLN A 255 6.63 -7.26 14.12
C GLN A 255 7.11 -7.12 12.66
N SER A 256 6.21 -6.76 11.73
CA SER A 256 6.59 -6.55 10.33
C SER A 256 7.50 -5.35 10.13
N VAL A 257 7.29 -4.24 10.86
CA VAL A 257 8.18 -3.08 10.80
C VAL A 257 9.58 -3.45 11.25
N THR A 258 9.72 -4.05 12.43
CA THR A 258 11.02 -4.38 13.02
C THR A 258 11.76 -5.52 12.31
N LYS A 259 11.02 -6.38 11.58
CA LYS A 259 11.60 -7.43 10.74
C LYS A 259 12.29 -6.86 9.50
N LEU A 260 11.75 -5.82 8.89
CA LEU A 260 12.26 -5.26 7.64
C LEU A 260 13.14 -4.02 7.84
N PHE A 261 12.91 -3.26 8.90
CA PHE A 261 13.54 -1.96 9.12
C PHE A 261 14.13 -1.85 10.52
N THR A 262 15.32 -1.27 10.60
CA THR A 262 15.99 -1.00 11.88
C THR A 262 15.56 0.38 12.39
N ASN A 263 15.05 0.41 13.65
CA ASN A 263 14.66 1.64 14.33
C ASN A 263 15.84 2.61 14.45
N ASN A 264 15.59 3.89 14.24
CA ASN A 264 16.55 4.99 14.24
C ASN A 264 17.70 4.85 13.21
N VAL A 265 17.55 3.92 12.25
CA VAL A 265 18.46 3.76 11.12
C VAL A 265 17.72 3.99 9.80
N HIS A 266 16.57 3.32 9.59
CA HIS A 266 15.80 3.40 8.36
C HIS A 266 14.50 4.22 8.53
N LEU A 267 13.98 4.27 9.74
CA LEU A 267 12.79 4.97 10.19
C LEU A 267 12.87 5.15 11.70
N SER A 268 11.92 5.85 12.31
CA SER A 268 11.81 5.91 13.77
C SER A 268 10.50 5.28 14.24
N CYS A 269 10.55 4.60 15.40
CA CYS A 269 9.40 3.94 16.01
C CYS A 269 9.07 4.55 17.36
N ALA A 270 7.78 4.84 17.60
CA ALA A 270 7.25 5.24 18.89
C ALA A 270 6.38 4.12 19.48
N SER A 271 6.63 3.75 20.72
CA SER A 271 5.93 2.68 21.44
C SER A 271 4.82 3.21 22.36
N SER A 272 4.80 4.51 22.64
CA SER A 272 3.82 5.16 23.51
C SER A 272 3.50 6.58 23.02
N PRO A 273 2.39 7.19 23.51
CA PRO A 273 2.07 8.59 23.26
C PRO A 273 3.17 9.56 23.68
N GLU A 274 3.80 9.31 24.84
CA GLU A 274 4.89 10.14 25.35
C GLU A 274 6.15 10.00 24.49
N ASP A 275 6.48 8.79 24.08
CA ASP A 275 7.60 8.50 23.17
C ASP A 275 7.42 9.23 21.82
N THR A 276 6.19 9.27 21.30
CA THR A 276 5.87 10.05 20.09
C THR A 276 6.20 11.53 20.27
N VAL A 277 5.79 12.13 21.38
CA VAL A 277 6.07 13.56 21.66
C VAL A 277 7.56 13.83 21.76
N ASN A 278 8.28 12.98 22.47
CA ASN A 278 9.72 13.11 22.67
C ASN A 278 10.47 12.99 21.33
N LEU A 279 10.13 11.99 20.51
CA LEU A 279 10.72 11.80 19.18
C LEU A 279 10.40 12.95 18.22
N VAL A 280 9.15 13.43 18.20
CA VAL A 280 8.77 14.56 17.36
C VAL A 280 9.54 15.81 17.76
N ASN A 281 9.61 16.14 19.06
CA ASN A 281 10.39 17.28 19.56
C ASN A 281 11.87 17.17 19.22
N TYR A 282 12.44 15.98 19.35
CA TYR A 282 13.84 15.73 19.01
C TYR A 282 14.10 15.93 17.52
N PHE A 283 13.31 15.27 16.65
CA PHE A 283 13.54 15.31 15.21
C PHE A 283 13.13 16.62 14.54
N LEU A 284 12.25 17.42 15.12
CA LEU A 284 12.00 18.79 14.65
C LEU A 284 13.22 19.70 14.88
N LYS A 285 13.95 19.50 15.96
CA LYS A 285 15.18 20.26 16.29
C LYS A 285 16.44 19.72 15.60
N ASN A 286 16.51 18.40 15.36
CA ASN A 286 17.69 17.72 14.86
C ASN A 286 17.54 17.31 13.38
N THR A 287 17.57 18.30 12.49
CA THR A 287 17.37 18.11 11.04
C THR A 287 18.37 17.13 10.43
N ALA A 288 19.64 17.20 10.82
CA ALA A 288 20.70 16.32 10.29
C ALA A 288 20.41 14.82 10.59
N ALA A 289 20.08 14.50 11.85
CA ALA A 289 19.72 13.13 12.25
C ALA A 289 18.48 12.64 11.51
N ARG A 290 17.43 13.49 11.39
CA ARG A 290 16.22 13.19 10.64
C ARG A 290 16.49 12.87 9.18
N GLN A 291 17.31 13.67 8.51
CA GLN A 291 17.67 13.49 7.12
C GLN A 291 18.55 12.25 6.89
N GLU A 292 19.42 11.94 7.82
CA GLU A 292 20.25 10.73 7.75
C GLU A 292 19.40 9.46 7.78
N ILE A 293 18.46 9.37 8.73
CA ILE A 293 17.52 8.24 8.82
C ILE A 293 16.69 8.14 7.55
N ALA A 294 16.18 9.27 7.04
CA ALA A 294 15.38 9.29 5.80
C ALA A 294 16.19 8.78 4.59
N ARG A 295 17.45 9.19 4.44
CA ARG A 295 18.35 8.69 3.37
C ARG A 295 18.63 7.20 3.49
N ASN A 296 18.86 6.72 4.69
CA ASN A 296 19.11 5.29 4.94
C ASN A 296 17.86 4.45 4.63
N GLY A 297 16.67 4.93 5.04
CA GLY A 297 15.39 4.30 4.72
C GLY A 297 15.15 4.24 3.22
N GLN A 298 15.44 5.32 2.48
CA GLN A 298 15.30 5.35 1.02
C GLN A 298 16.25 4.34 0.36
N ARG A 299 17.50 4.29 0.78
CA ARG A 299 18.47 3.32 0.27
C ARG A 299 18.00 1.88 0.48
N GLU A 300 17.50 1.57 1.68
CA GLU A 300 16.99 0.23 2.02
C GLU A 300 15.84 -0.20 1.12
N VAL A 301 14.82 0.66 0.96
CA VAL A 301 13.66 0.29 0.13
C VAL A 301 14.00 0.24 -1.36
N TYR A 302 14.93 1.05 -1.84
CA TYR A 302 15.39 0.99 -3.23
C TYR A 302 16.17 -0.29 -3.53
N LEU A 303 16.92 -0.79 -2.57
CA LEU A 303 17.70 -2.04 -2.73
C LEU A 303 16.81 -3.29 -2.65
N LYS A 304 15.79 -3.31 -1.77
CA LYS A 304 15.11 -4.57 -1.42
C LYS A 304 13.60 -4.55 -1.59
N HIS A 305 12.96 -3.38 -1.66
CA HIS A 305 11.51 -3.26 -1.53
C HIS A 305 10.87 -2.43 -2.64
N THR A 306 11.41 -2.53 -3.87
CA THR A 306 10.78 -1.89 -5.04
C THR A 306 9.69 -2.77 -5.64
N TYR A 307 8.79 -2.19 -6.41
CA TYR A 307 7.83 -2.97 -7.20
C TYR A 307 8.49 -3.84 -8.27
N LYS A 308 9.74 -3.55 -8.68
CA LYS A 308 10.54 -4.45 -9.52
C LYS A 308 10.80 -5.79 -8.83
N GLU A 309 11.18 -5.74 -7.53
CA GLU A 309 11.38 -6.96 -6.74
C GLU A 309 10.06 -7.71 -6.52
N ARG A 310 8.96 -7.03 -6.32
CA ARG A 310 7.62 -7.65 -6.21
C ARG A 310 7.18 -8.29 -7.52
N ALA A 311 7.46 -7.65 -8.66
CA ALA A 311 7.20 -8.21 -9.98
C ALA A 311 8.03 -9.49 -10.21
N ARG A 312 9.31 -9.49 -9.80
CA ARG A 312 10.17 -10.69 -9.86
C ARG A 312 9.60 -11.83 -9.01
N GLN A 313 9.21 -11.57 -7.77
CA GLN A 313 8.57 -12.56 -6.89
C GLN A 313 7.34 -13.20 -7.54
N ILE A 314 6.48 -12.41 -8.19
CA ILE A 314 5.30 -12.93 -8.90
C ILE A 314 5.72 -13.82 -10.07
N LEU A 315 6.69 -13.40 -10.89
CA LEU A 315 7.16 -14.20 -12.02
C LEU A 315 7.76 -15.54 -11.57
N ASP A 316 8.58 -15.53 -10.52
CA ASP A 316 9.19 -16.73 -9.95
C ASP A 316 8.14 -17.66 -9.37
N PHE A 317 7.18 -17.12 -8.62
CA PHE A 317 6.05 -17.90 -8.10
C PHE A 317 5.21 -18.52 -9.22
N CYS A 318 4.90 -17.78 -10.28
CA CYS A 318 4.18 -18.32 -11.43
C CYS A 318 4.93 -19.48 -12.11
N ASN A 319 6.25 -19.37 -12.23
CA ASN A 319 7.08 -20.43 -12.80
C ASN A 319 7.11 -21.71 -11.92
N LEU A 320 7.11 -21.55 -10.59
CA LEU A 320 7.02 -22.69 -9.64
C LEU A 320 5.68 -23.42 -9.74
N VAL A 321 4.58 -22.66 -9.82
CA VAL A 321 3.23 -23.23 -9.96
C VAL A 321 3.01 -23.92 -11.32
N GLU A 322 3.81 -23.59 -12.37
CA GLU A 322 3.76 -24.27 -13.66
C GLU A 322 4.48 -25.64 -13.67
N ARG A 323 5.38 -25.87 -12.72
CA ARG A 323 6.19 -27.10 -12.65
C ARG A 323 5.57 -28.20 -11.78
N ASN A 324 4.61 -27.83 -10.94
CA ASN A 324 3.86 -28.71 -10.06
C ASN A 324 2.44 -29.00 -10.62
#